data_99162a0d78646ee6558404fe84f35140
#
_entry.id   99162a0d78646ee6558404fe84f35140
#
_cell.length_a   1.000
_cell.length_b   1.000
_cell.length_c   1.000
_cell.angle_alpha   90.00
_cell.angle_beta   90.00
_cell.angle_gamma   90.00
#
_symmetry.space_group_name_H-M   'P 1'
#
loop_
_entity.id
_entity.type
_entity.pdbx_description
1 polymer ?
#
loop_
_entity_poly.entity_id
_entity_poly.type
_entity_poly.pdbx_seq_one_letter_code
_entity_poly.pdbx_strand_id
1 'polypeptide(L)'
;MVVVVGGILAFISTSLKPLQNENVTNEKMQNILQSIGIEETDGVTRDEAGAKFNDFVKRRITINYKGEIISDKTSEDAIDPQDKLDAFNIDLRKEYSKFVKPIMGANKGDKEATKAALAASNDIHFPIFVCENNGETYYVVSASGKGLWDDIWGYIGLKSDATTINGSVFDHKQETAGLGSKINEDWFQDQFIDKTIVEDGAFSPIRVLKPGKDLNNHQVDGISGATFTGVGVDEMLGRNMEVYYNFFKSSSEFGGASEGNDSADNTGSEVNGSDSMSVVASLPFTGSFAEDFDLLLQNYNELAAGDEKSLVIEGI
;
A
#
# COMPACT_ATOMS: atom_id res chain seq x y z
N MET A 1 38.71 -27.49 9.26
CA MET A 1 38.08 -26.32 9.91
C MET A 1 36.87 -25.78 9.11
N VAL A 2 37.01 -25.34 7.84
CA VAL A 2 35.92 -24.74 7.05
C VAL A 2 34.69 -25.66 6.93
N VAL A 3 34.86 -26.94 6.64
CA VAL A 3 33.77 -27.91 6.51
C VAL A 3 33.00 -28.10 7.82
N VAL A 4 33.70 -28.14 8.95
CA VAL A 4 33.06 -28.27 10.28
C VAL A 4 32.26 -27.04 10.63
N VAL A 5 32.83 -25.85 10.43
CA VAL A 5 32.11 -24.57 10.67
C VAL A 5 30.93 -24.44 9.74
N GLY A 6 31.09 -24.73 8.44
CA GLY A 6 30.00 -24.73 7.47
C GLY A 6 28.89 -25.72 7.82
N GLY A 7 29.25 -26.92 8.27
CA GLY A 7 28.27 -27.92 8.73
C GLY A 7 27.47 -27.47 9.95
N ILE A 8 28.15 -26.88 10.96
CA ILE A 8 27.50 -26.35 12.16
C ILE A 8 26.55 -25.20 11.80
N LEU A 9 27.00 -24.26 10.95
CA LEU A 9 26.15 -23.13 10.52
C LEU A 9 24.92 -23.59 9.74
N ALA A 10 25.10 -24.55 8.83
CA ALA A 10 24.00 -25.13 8.07
C ALA A 10 23.00 -25.86 9.00
N PHE A 11 23.48 -26.62 9.97
CA PHE A 11 22.63 -27.28 10.95
C PHE A 11 21.85 -26.30 11.80
N ILE A 12 22.50 -25.26 12.36
CA ILE A 12 21.86 -24.23 13.16
C ILE A 12 20.79 -23.48 12.30
N SER A 13 21.16 -23.07 11.08
CA SER A 13 20.24 -22.38 10.16
C SER A 13 19.00 -23.22 9.86
N THR A 14 19.19 -24.53 9.59
CA THR A 14 18.07 -25.43 9.28
C THR A 14 17.19 -25.68 10.51
N SER A 15 17.80 -25.82 11.68
CA SER A 15 17.08 -26.07 12.94
C SER A 15 16.27 -24.87 13.41
N LEU A 16 16.74 -23.63 13.14
CA LEU A 16 16.04 -22.40 13.51
C LEU A 16 14.97 -21.97 12.48
N LYS A 17 14.98 -22.54 11.28
CA LYS A 17 14.06 -22.14 10.21
C LYS A 17 12.55 -22.25 10.57
N PRO A 18 12.09 -23.29 11.29
CA PRO A 18 10.69 -23.35 11.73
C PRO A 18 10.31 -22.18 12.64
N LEU A 19 11.15 -21.86 13.63
CA LEU A 19 10.91 -20.73 14.55
C LEU A 19 10.95 -19.38 13.83
N GLN A 20 11.85 -19.21 12.86
CA GLN A 20 11.89 -18.01 12.02
C GLN A 20 10.61 -17.87 11.20
N ASN A 21 10.11 -18.94 10.61
CA ASN A 21 8.86 -18.92 9.85
C ASN A 21 7.66 -18.58 10.76
N GLU A 22 7.60 -19.15 11.96
CA GLU A 22 6.57 -18.85 12.95
C GLU A 22 6.60 -17.37 13.34
N ASN A 23 7.78 -16.82 13.63
CA ASN A 23 7.94 -15.40 13.95
C ASN A 23 7.46 -14.48 12.81
N VAL A 24 7.78 -14.80 11.55
CA VAL A 24 7.32 -14.04 10.38
C VAL A 24 5.81 -14.14 10.22
N THR A 25 5.23 -15.32 10.50
CA THR A 25 3.78 -15.53 10.47
C THR A 25 3.08 -14.69 11.54
N ASN A 26 3.58 -14.74 12.76
CA ASN A 26 3.03 -14.00 13.90
C ASN A 26 3.18 -12.48 13.70
N GLU A 27 4.31 -12.03 13.16
CA GLU A 27 4.51 -10.63 12.81
C GLU A 27 3.52 -10.13 11.75
N LYS A 28 3.26 -10.95 10.71
CA LYS A 28 2.22 -10.65 9.73
C LYS A 28 0.84 -10.52 10.38
N MET A 29 0.48 -11.44 11.26
CA MET A 29 -0.78 -11.41 11.99
C MET A 29 -0.88 -10.17 12.87
N GLN A 30 0.18 -9.85 13.62
CA GLN A 30 0.26 -8.66 14.46
C GLN A 30 0.09 -7.37 13.63
N ASN A 31 0.81 -7.23 12.52
CA ASN A 31 0.72 -6.04 11.64
C ASN A 31 -0.69 -5.84 11.07
N ILE A 32 -1.38 -6.94 10.72
CA ILE A 32 -2.78 -6.88 10.28
C ILE A 32 -3.67 -6.37 11.42
N LEU A 33 -3.52 -6.89 12.64
CA LEU A 33 -4.30 -6.47 13.78
C LEU A 33 -3.99 -5.02 14.20
N GLN A 34 -2.73 -4.62 14.17
CA GLN A 34 -2.30 -3.26 14.48
C GLN A 34 -2.92 -2.23 13.52
N SER A 35 -3.08 -2.56 12.25
CA SER A 35 -3.70 -1.66 11.27
C SER A 35 -5.19 -1.35 11.55
N ILE A 36 -5.84 -2.17 12.41
CA ILE A 36 -7.21 -1.92 12.90
C ILE A 36 -7.23 -1.41 14.34
N GLY A 37 -6.09 -0.97 14.87
CA GLY A 37 -5.98 -0.38 16.20
C GLY A 37 -5.91 -1.39 17.34
N ILE A 38 -5.49 -2.63 17.08
CA ILE A 38 -5.24 -3.65 18.12
C ILE A 38 -3.75 -3.74 18.35
N GLU A 39 -3.28 -3.21 19.47
CA GLU A 39 -1.88 -3.07 19.81
C GLU A 39 -1.43 -4.06 20.92
N GLU A 40 -0.14 -4.06 21.22
CA GLU A 40 0.41 -4.84 22.34
C GLU A 40 -0.20 -4.44 23.68
N THR A 41 -0.59 -3.17 23.84
CA THR A 41 -1.29 -2.65 25.02
C THR A 41 -2.65 -3.31 25.25
N ASP A 42 -3.27 -3.85 24.18
CA ASP A 42 -4.51 -4.63 24.22
C ASP A 42 -4.25 -6.11 24.54
N GLY A 43 -3.02 -6.46 24.83
CA GLY A 43 -2.59 -7.81 25.17
C GLY A 43 -2.47 -8.72 23.95
N VAL A 44 -2.16 -8.16 22.75
CA VAL A 44 -1.87 -8.93 21.53
C VAL A 44 -0.42 -8.74 21.14
N THR A 45 0.45 -9.40 21.91
CA THR A 45 1.87 -9.48 21.57
C THR A 45 2.08 -10.32 20.30
N ARG A 46 3.28 -10.24 19.71
CA ARG A 46 3.63 -11.06 18.54
C ARG A 46 3.39 -12.56 18.77
N ASP A 47 3.71 -13.06 19.95
CA ASP A 47 3.55 -14.48 20.29
C ASP A 47 2.07 -14.87 20.45
N GLU A 48 1.20 -13.93 20.84
CA GLU A 48 -0.23 -14.14 21.04
C GLU A 48 -1.04 -13.88 19.77
N ALA A 49 -0.49 -13.14 18.81
CA ALA A 49 -1.16 -12.77 17.58
C ALA A 49 -1.74 -13.99 16.82
N GLY A 50 -0.97 -15.07 16.75
CA GLY A 50 -1.41 -16.32 16.11
C GLY A 50 -2.64 -16.94 16.76
N ALA A 51 -2.73 -16.91 18.09
CA ALA A 51 -3.85 -17.48 18.83
C ALA A 51 -5.12 -16.61 18.74
N LYS A 52 -4.92 -15.28 18.64
CA LYS A 52 -6.04 -14.31 18.65
C LYS A 52 -6.46 -13.85 17.25
N PHE A 53 -5.70 -14.18 16.22
CA PHE A 53 -5.95 -13.68 14.86
C PHE A 53 -7.39 -13.92 14.38
N ASN A 54 -7.91 -15.14 14.56
CA ASN A 54 -9.26 -15.50 14.15
C ASN A 54 -10.37 -14.88 15.04
N ASP A 55 -10.01 -14.34 16.21
CA ASP A 55 -10.98 -13.60 17.05
C ASP A 55 -11.39 -12.29 16.39
N PHE A 56 -10.52 -11.72 15.58
CA PHE A 56 -10.74 -10.45 14.88
C PHE A 56 -10.94 -10.64 13.38
N VAL A 57 -10.13 -11.46 12.70
CA VAL A 57 -10.21 -11.68 11.25
C VAL A 57 -11.27 -12.72 10.94
N LYS A 58 -12.40 -12.28 10.38
CA LYS A 58 -13.58 -13.13 10.08
C LYS A 58 -13.53 -13.74 8.68
N ARG A 59 -12.95 -13.01 7.70
CA ARG A 59 -12.80 -13.51 6.32
C ARG A 59 -11.44 -13.12 5.76
N ARG A 60 -10.93 -13.97 4.89
CA ARG A 60 -9.71 -13.81 4.13
C ARG A 60 -10.03 -13.96 2.65
N ILE A 61 -10.09 -12.85 1.94
CA ILE A 61 -10.52 -12.79 0.55
C ILE A 61 -9.30 -12.48 -0.33
N THR A 62 -9.18 -13.20 -1.43
CA THR A 62 -8.18 -12.89 -2.47
C THR A 62 -8.90 -12.47 -3.73
N ILE A 63 -8.53 -11.30 -4.24
CA ILE A 63 -9.04 -10.80 -5.53
C ILE A 63 -7.90 -10.71 -6.56
N ASN A 64 -8.26 -10.71 -7.83
CA ASN A 64 -7.32 -10.39 -8.91
C ASN A 64 -7.30 -8.88 -9.19
N TYR A 65 -6.47 -8.45 -10.15
CA TYR A 65 -6.36 -7.03 -10.53
C TYR A 65 -7.68 -6.43 -11.04
N LYS A 66 -8.61 -7.25 -11.53
CA LYS A 66 -9.95 -6.79 -11.99
C LYS A 66 -10.98 -6.66 -10.87
N GLY A 67 -10.62 -7.06 -9.63
CA GLY A 67 -11.54 -7.11 -8.51
C GLY A 67 -12.44 -8.36 -8.48
N GLU A 68 -12.12 -9.41 -9.24
CA GLU A 68 -12.83 -10.68 -9.18
C GLU A 68 -12.33 -11.49 -7.97
N ILE A 69 -13.25 -12.02 -7.15
CA ILE A 69 -12.91 -12.87 -6.00
C ILE A 69 -12.42 -14.24 -6.53
N ILE A 70 -11.20 -14.60 -6.14
CA ILE A 70 -10.57 -15.87 -6.51
C ILE A 70 -10.65 -16.88 -5.36
N SER A 71 -10.53 -16.41 -4.12
CA SER A 71 -10.63 -17.22 -2.91
C SER A 71 -11.34 -16.44 -1.83
N ASP A 72 -12.15 -17.12 -1.06
CA ASP A 72 -12.87 -16.58 0.08
C ASP A 72 -12.87 -17.62 1.19
N LYS A 73 -12.23 -17.33 2.30
CA LYS A 73 -12.07 -18.19 3.47
C LYS A 73 -12.62 -17.48 4.69
N THR A 74 -13.23 -18.23 5.58
CA THR A 74 -13.72 -17.74 6.86
C THR A 74 -12.70 -17.96 7.99
N SER A 75 -12.98 -17.45 9.17
CA SER A 75 -12.19 -17.75 10.38
C SER A 75 -12.23 -19.22 10.80
N GLU A 76 -13.23 -20.00 10.32
CA GLU A 76 -13.34 -21.45 10.59
C GLU A 76 -12.42 -22.26 9.69
N ASP A 77 -12.00 -21.73 8.54
CA ASP A 77 -11.07 -22.36 7.64
C ASP A 77 -9.65 -22.22 8.17
N ALA A 78 -8.96 -23.34 8.41
CA ALA A 78 -7.58 -23.35 8.83
C ALA A 78 -6.68 -22.67 7.75
N ILE A 79 -5.67 -21.92 8.18
CA ILE A 79 -4.66 -21.38 7.28
C ILE A 79 -3.73 -22.52 6.86
N ASP A 80 -3.95 -23.07 5.67
CA ASP A 80 -3.06 -24.08 5.09
C ASP A 80 -1.92 -23.39 4.33
N PRO A 81 -0.64 -23.52 4.74
CA PRO A 81 0.51 -22.93 4.04
C PRO A 81 0.68 -23.39 2.59
N GLN A 82 0.00 -24.47 2.18
CA GLN A 82 0.03 -24.97 0.80
C GLN A 82 -1.03 -24.34 -0.09
N ASP A 83 -2.05 -23.71 0.49
CA ASP A 83 -3.06 -22.96 -0.26
C ASP A 83 -2.51 -21.59 -0.66
N LYS A 84 -2.03 -21.50 -1.90
CA LYS A 84 -1.41 -20.27 -2.44
C LYS A 84 -2.42 -19.16 -2.74
N LEU A 85 -3.71 -19.46 -2.70
CA LEU A 85 -4.78 -18.51 -2.94
C LEU A 85 -5.43 -18.02 -1.66
N ASP A 86 -5.10 -18.58 -0.50
CA ASP A 86 -5.52 -17.98 0.77
C ASP A 86 -4.85 -16.61 0.93
N ALA A 87 -5.65 -15.58 1.21
CA ALA A 87 -5.17 -14.19 1.37
C ALA A 87 -3.99 -14.08 2.37
N PHE A 88 -3.99 -14.95 3.38
CA PHE A 88 -2.89 -14.97 4.34
C PHE A 88 -1.56 -15.41 3.72
N ASN A 89 -1.58 -16.27 2.71
CA ASN A 89 -0.36 -16.80 2.07
C ASN A 89 0.13 -15.93 0.90
N ILE A 90 -0.65 -14.93 0.47
CA ILE A 90 -0.22 -13.99 -0.57
C ILE A 90 0.95 -13.15 -0.03
N ASP A 91 2.05 -13.17 -0.76
CA ASP A 91 3.22 -12.31 -0.53
C ASP A 91 3.30 -11.28 -1.67
N LEU A 92 2.69 -10.12 -1.46
CA LEU A 92 2.65 -9.05 -2.46
C LEU A 92 4.03 -8.59 -2.93
N ARG A 93 5.07 -8.70 -2.09
CA ARG A 93 6.45 -8.36 -2.50
C ARG A 93 6.94 -9.30 -3.58
N LYS A 94 6.66 -10.60 -3.43
CA LYS A 94 7.01 -11.60 -4.45
C LYS A 94 6.20 -11.38 -5.71
N GLU A 95 4.91 -11.10 -5.60
CA GLU A 95 4.06 -10.81 -6.75
C GLU A 95 4.48 -9.53 -7.45
N TYR A 96 4.78 -8.47 -6.68
CA TYR A 96 5.33 -7.23 -7.22
C TYR A 96 6.61 -7.48 -8.01
N SER A 97 7.61 -8.12 -7.41
CA SER A 97 8.90 -8.34 -8.06
C SER A 97 8.83 -9.29 -9.26
N LYS A 98 7.92 -10.29 -9.22
CA LYS A 98 7.80 -11.32 -10.26
C LYS A 98 6.90 -10.91 -11.42
N PHE A 99 5.81 -10.20 -11.16
CA PHE A 99 4.79 -9.89 -12.16
C PHE A 99 4.63 -8.40 -12.43
N VAL A 100 4.50 -7.57 -11.40
CA VAL A 100 4.19 -6.14 -11.56
C VAL A 100 5.39 -5.38 -12.13
N LYS A 101 6.56 -5.50 -11.52
CA LYS A 101 7.78 -4.80 -11.92
C LYS A 101 8.19 -5.09 -13.39
N PRO A 102 8.19 -6.34 -13.89
CA PRO A 102 8.46 -6.61 -15.31
C PRO A 102 7.45 -5.96 -16.26
N ILE A 103 6.16 -5.96 -15.89
CA ILE A 103 5.10 -5.33 -16.69
C ILE A 103 5.33 -3.81 -16.76
N MET A 104 5.59 -3.16 -15.63
CA MET A 104 5.92 -1.73 -15.58
C MET A 104 7.15 -1.41 -16.43
N GLY A 105 8.22 -2.19 -16.30
CA GLY A 105 9.43 -2.03 -17.09
C GLY A 105 9.25 -2.22 -18.59
N ALA A 106 8.38 -3.14 -19.01
CA ALA A 106 8.09 -3.39 -20.42
C ALA A 106 7.31 -2.24 -21.06
N ASN A 107 6.47 -1.55 -20.30
CA ASN A 107 5.60 -0.48 -20.81
C ASN A 107 6.22 0.94 -20.65
N LYS A 108 7.44 1.06 -20.09
CA LYS A 108 8.28 2.29 -20.04
C LYS A 108 7.51 3.57 -19.66
N GLY A 109 6.70 3.51 -18.60
CA GLY A 109 5.96 4.66 -18.09
C GLY A 109 4.63 4.99 -18.80
N ASP A 110 4.23 4.22 -19.82
CA ASP A 110 2.87 4.29 -20.35
C ASP A 110 1.90 3.68 -19.33
N LYS A 111 1.16 4.54 -18.63
CA LYS A 111 0.24 4.15 -17.55
C LYS A 111 -0.92 3.31 -18.06
N GLU A 112 -1.51 3.68 -19.19
CA GLU A 112 -2.66 2.98 -19.75
C GLU A 112 -2.24 1.58 -20.24
N ALA A 113 -1.12 1.47 -20.97
CA ALA A 113 -0.56 0.20 -21.37
C ALA A 113 -0.17 -0.67 -20.16
N THR A 114 0.37 -0.06 -19.10
CA THR A 114 0.70 -0.75 -17.85
C THR A 114 -0.57 -1.29 -17.18
N LYS A 115 -1.59 -0.45 -16.99
CA LYS A 115 -2.89 -0.88 -16.41
C LYS A 115 -3.52 -2.00 -17.22
N ALA A 116 -3.54 -1.88 -18.56
CA ALA A 116 -4.08 -2.89 -19.43
C ALA A 116 -3.32 -4.23 -19.31
N ALA A 117 -1.98 -4.18 -19.24
CA ALA A 117 -1.14 -5.37 -19.07
C ALA A 117 -1.31 -6.02 -17.68
N LEU A 118 -1.42 -5.22 -16.61
CA LEU A 118 -1.71 -5.70 -15.27
C LEU A 118 -3.11 -6.37 -15.21
N ALA A 119 -4.11 -5.75 -15.83
CA ALA A 119 -5.46 -6.30 -15.90
C ALA A 119 -5.56 -7.59 -16.74
N ALA A 120 -4.65 -7.80 -17.68
CA ALA A 120 -4.55 -9.02 -18.45
C ALA A 120 -3.82 -10.16 -17.70
N SER A 121 -3.10 -9.83 -16.61
CA SER A 121 -2.40 -10.82 -15.80
C SER A 121 -3.36 -11.48 -14.81
N ASN A 122 -3.37 -12.82 -14.81
CA ASN A 122 -4.14 -13.61 -13.84
C ASN A 122 -3.29 -14.04 -12.65
N ASP A 123 -2.03 -13.64 -12.61
CA ASP A 123 -1.05 -14.09 -11.59
C ASP A 123 -0.87 -13.09 -10.45
N ILE A 124 -1.56 -11.92 -10.51
CA ILE A 124 -1.44 -10.88 -9.49
C ILE A 124 -2.65 -10.95 -8.56
N HIS A 125 -2.37 -11.18 -7.28
CA HIS A 125 -3.38 -11.40 -6.26
C HIS A 125 -3.32 -10.32 -5.19
N PHE A 126 -4.48 -9.87 -4.73
CA PHE A 126 -4.64 -8.83 -3.74
C PHE A 126 -5.42 -9.38 -2.54
N PRO A 127 -4.79 -9.50 -1.36
CA PRO A 127 -5.44 -10.00 -0.16
C PRO A 127 -6.27 -8.90 0.52
N ILE A 128 -7.44 -9.29 1.02
CA ILE A 128 -8.33 -8.49 1.86
C ILE A 128 -8.65 -9.31 3.11
N PHE A 129 -8.49 -8.71 4.28
CA PHE A 129 -8.89 -9.30 5.54
C PHE A 129 -10.09 -8.50 6.06
N VAL A 130 -11.23 -9.17 6.21
CA VAL A 130 -12.42 -8.57 6.84
C VAL A 130 -12.32 -8.84 8.33
N CYS A 131 -12.22 -7.77 9.09
CA CYS A 131 -11.98 -7.82 10.52
C CYS A 131 -13.17 -7.22 11.29
N GLU A 132 -13.39 -7.72 12.50
CA GLU A 132 -14.37 -7.17 13.44
C GLU A 132 -13.67 -6.86 14.76
N ASN A 133 -13.89 -5.66 15.27
CA ASN A 133 -13.45 -5.24 16.59
C ASN A 133 -14.55 -4.39 17.25
N ASN A 134 -14.97 -4.76 18.45
CA ASN A 134 -16.01 -4.06 19.21
C ASN A 134 -17.34 -3.83 18.45
N GLY A 135 -17.68 -4.73 17.53
CA GLY A 135 -18.90 -4.63 16.71
C GLY A 135 -18.78 -3.73 15.49
N GLU A 136 -17.59 -3.20 15.23
CA GLU A 136 -17.28 -2.44 14.01
C GLU A 136 -16.52 -3.32 13.03
N THR A 137 -16.81 -3.14 11.74
CA THR A 137 -16.13 -3.86 10.65
C THR A 137 -15.00 -3.00 10.08
N TYR A 138 -13.88 -3.66 9.82
CA TYR A 138 -12.68 -3.08 9.20
C TYR A 138 -12.24 -3.96 8.03
N TYR A 139 -11.62 -3.33 7.04
CA TYR A 139 -11.01 -4.04 5.91
C TYR A 139 -9.52 -3.78 5.89
N VAL A 140 -8.72 -4.82 6.11
CA VAL A 140 -7.27 -4.68 6.00
C VAL A 140 -6.81 -5.12 4.62
N VAL A 141 -6.14 -4.22 3.94
CA VAL A 141 -5.56 -4.45 2.62
C VAL A 141 -4.05 -4.31 2.69
N SER A 142 -3.35 -4.89 1.74
CA SER A 142 -1.88 -4.87 1.73
C SER A 142 -1.37 -4.13 0.51
N ALA A 143 -0.27 -3.43 0.67
CA ALA A 143 0.42 -2.77 -0.43
C ALA A 143 1.91 -3.13 -0.44
N SER A 144 2.51 -3.21 -1.61
CA SER A 144 3.96 -3.36 -1.75
C SER A 144 4.48 -2.57 -2.95
N GLY A 145 5.70 -2.10 -2.83
CA GLY A 145 6.35 -1.26 -3.82
C GLY A 145 7.86 -1.25 -3.66
N LYS A 146 8.51 -0.27 -4.27
CA LYS A 146 9.95 -0.07 -4.25
C LYS A 146 10.29 1.19 -3.46
N GLY A 147 11.11 1.03 -2.44
CA GLY A 147 11.76 2.16 -1.77
C GLY A 147 13.03 2.61 -2.51
N LEU A 148 13.87 3.36 -1.82
CA LEU A 148 15.15 3.80 -2.38
C LEU A 148 16.08 2.62 -2.67
N TRP A 149 16.23 1.71 -1.72
CA TRP A 149 17.18 0.60 -1.81
C TRP A 149 16.53 -0.73 -2.17
N ASP A 150 15.43 -1.08 -1.50
CA ASP A 150 14.79 -2.37 -1.68
C ASP A 150 13.27 -2.25 -1.51
N ASP A 151 12.59 -3.40 -1.42
CA ASP A 151 11.14 -3.46 -1.29
C ASP A 151 10.66 -2.80 0.01
N ILE A 152 9.53 -2.12 -0.10
CA ILE A 152 8.73 -1.61 1.00
C ILE A 152 7.33 -2.22 0.91
N TRP A 153 6.65 -2.35 2.03
CA TRP A 153 5.29 -2.90 2.07
C TRP A 153 4.53 -2.34 3.27
N GLY A 154 3.24 -2.57 3.29
CA GLY A 154 2.41 -2.20 4.42
C GLY A 154 1.06 -2.87 4.43
N TYR A 155 0.40 -2.76 5.58
CA TYR A 155 -0.98 -3.12 5.81
C TYR A 155 -1.76 -1.85 6.13
N ILE A 156 -2.88 -1.66 5.47
CA ILE A 156 -3.73 -0.48 5.61
C ILE A 156 -5.09 -0.96 6.07
N GLY A 157 -5.47 -0.61 7.28
CA GLY A 157 -6.80 -0.83 7.82
C GLY A 157 -7.73 0.28 7.34
N LEU A 158 -8.82 -0.09 6.69
CA LEU A 158 -9.89 0.81 6.30
C LEU A 158 -11.07 0.64 7.26
N LYS A 159 -11.77 1.72 7.56
CA LYS A 159 -13.03 1.69 8.30
C LYS A 159 -14.13 1.00 7.49
N SER A 160 -15.29 0.82 8.07
CA SER A 160 -16.44 0.15 7.45
C SER A 160 -16.93 0.80 6.13
N ASP A 161 -16.58 2.06 5.89
CA ASP A 161 -16.83 2.75 4.63
C ASP A 161 -15.88 2.34 3.49
N ALA A 162 -14.87 1.51 3.79
CA ALA A 162 -13.83 1.03 2.88
C ALA A 162 -13.02 2.15 2.18
N THR A 163 -13.10 3.37 2.68
CA THR A 163 -12.44 4.57 2.10
C THR A 163 -11.63 5.37 3.09
N THR A 164 -12.01 5.36 4.36
CA THR A 164 -11.30 6.08 5.43
C THR A 164 -10.28 5.14 6.08
N ILE A 165 -9.05 5.58 6.22
CA ILE A 165 -7.97 4.81 6.85
C ILE A 165 -8.17 4.84 8.36
N ASN A 166 -8.19 3.66 8.98
CA ASN A 166 -8.20 3.49 10.43
C ASN A 166 -6.79 3.50 11.01
N GLY A 167 -5.86 2.85 10.33
CA GLY A 167 -4.46 2.76 10.72
C GLY A 167 -3.63 2.17 9.60
N SER A 168 -2.32 2.31 9.71
CA SER A 168 -1.39 1.76 8.73
C SER A 168 -0.14 1.23 9.42
N VAL A 169 0.42 0.15 8.88
CA VAL A 169 1.69 -0.42 9.32
C VAL A 169 2.58 -0.56 8.11
N PHE A 170 3.71 0.15 8.08
CA PHE A 170 4.68 0.06 7.00
C PHE A 170 5.96 -0.58 7.48
N ASP A 171 6.64 -1.26 6.56
CA ASP A 171 7.95 -1.84 6.81
C ASP A 171 8.78 -1.86 5.52
N HIS A 172 10.06 -2.15 5.64
CA HIS A 172 11.03 -2.13 4.56
C HIS A 172 12.02 -3.28 4.68
N LYS A 173 12.61 -3.67 3.57
CA LYS A 173 13.65 -4.69 3.58
C LYS A 173 15.04 -4.12 3.90
N GLN A 174 15.40 -2.97 3.33
CA GLN A 174 16.76 -2.46 3.41
C GLN A 174 16.85 -0.95 3.18
N GLU A 175 16.00 -0.16 3.85
CA GLU A 175 16.10 1.29 3.79
C GLU A 175 17.19 1.82 4.76
N THR A 176 17.68 3.04 4.52
CA THR A 176 18.74 3.65 5.33
C THR A 176 18.22 3.93 6.75
N ALA A 177 18.93 3.41 7.76
CA ALA A 177 18.62 3.64 9.17
C ALA A 177 18.58 5.15 9.51
N GLY A 178 17.52 5.57 10.21
CA GLY A 178 17.29 6.96 10.59
C GLY A 178 16.80 7.87 9.44
N LEU A 179 16.65 7.34 8.22
CA LEU A 179 16.08 8.00 7.05
C LEU A 179 14.89 7.22 6.53
N GLY A 180 15.02 6.51 5.40
CA GLY A 180 13.93 5.74 4.81
C GLY A 180 13.34 4.66 5.72
N SER A 181 14.13 4.10 6.66
CA SER A 181 13.63 3.16 7.65
C SER A 181 12.53 3.72 8.55
N LYS A 182 12.44 5.04 8.68
CA LYS A 182 11.43 5.69 9.54
C LYS A 182 9.98 5.54 9.04
N ILE A 183 9.76 4.93 7.89
CA ILE A 183 8.39 4.56 7.47
C ILE A 183 7.73 3.58 8.43
N ASN A 184 8.52 2.83 9.23
CA ASN A 184 8.02 1.90 10.24
C ASN A 184 7.88 2.50 11.65
N GLU A 185 8.15 3.81 11.82
CA GLU A 185 7.94 4.51 13.09
C GLU A 185 6.50 5.02 13.22
N ASP A 186 5.92 4.94 14.41
CA ASP A 186 4.52 5.28 14.69
C ASP A 186 4.17 6.70 14.21
N TRP A 187 5.04 7.71 14.47
CA TRP A 187 4.80 9.09 14.06
C TRP A 187 4.58 9.27 12.55
N PHE A 188 5.15 8.39 11.71
CA PHE A 188 4.92 8.41 10.27
C PHE A 188 3.61 7.70 9.93
N GLN A 189 3.37 6.55 10.54
CA GLN A 189 2.20 5.70 10.31
C GLN A 189 0.91 6.35 10.82
N ASP A 190 0.96 7.02 11.96
CA ASP A 190 -0.19 7.70 12.59
C ASP A 190 -0.74 8.86 11.74
N GLN A 191 0.07 9.43 10.85
CA GLN A 191 -0.39 10.48 9.95
C GLN A 191 -1.47 10.01 8.96
N PHE A 192 -1.56 8.70 8.73
CA PHE A 192 -2.55 8.13 7.81
C PHE A 192 -3.92 7.94 8.46
N ILE A 193 -4.02 7.97 9.80
CA ILE A 193 -5.28 7.83 10.52
C ILE A 193 -6.24 8.93 10.10
N ASP A 194 -7.50 8.55 9.82
CA ASP A 194 -8.58 9.43 9.34
C ASP A 194 -8.36 10.08 7.97
N LYS A 195 -7.28 9.72 7.26
CA LYS A 195 -7.14 10.09 5.84
C LYS A 195 -8.10 9.28 4.99
N THR A 196 -8.54 9.87 3.88
CA THR A 196 -9.45 9.20 2.94
C THR A 196 -8.81 9.02 1.57
N ILE A 197 -9.16 7.91 0.92
CA ILE A 197 -8.73 7.60 -0.45
C ILE A 197 -9.77 8.01 -1.50
N VAL A 198 -10.76 8.82 -1.12
CA VAL A 198 -11.84 9.28 -2.01
C VAL A 198 -12.01 10.79 -1.88
N GLU A 199 -12.04 11.48 -3.00
CA GLU A 199 -12.37 12.90 -3.15
C GLU A 199 -13.42 13.04 -4.24
N ASP A 200 -14.52 13.75 -3.95
CA ASP A 200 -15.64 13.96 -4.87
C ASP A 200 -16.18 12.67 -5.52
N GLY A 201 -16.19 11.55 -4.74
CA GLY A 201 -16.70 10.25 -5.20
C GLY A 201 -15.75 9.50 -6.16
N ALA A 202 -14.54 10.01 -6.37
CA ALA A 202 -13.49 9.38 -7.17
C ALA A 202 -12.30 8.95 -6.30
N PHE A 203 -11.53 7.99 -6.78
CA PHE A 203 -10.29 7.60 -6.12
C PHE A 203 -9.29 8.75 -6.11
N SER A 204 -8.81 9.09 -4.92
CA SER A 204 -7.76 10.07 -4.67
C SER A 204 -6.69 9.43 -3.78
N PRO A 205 -5.50 9.12 -4.31
CA PRO A 205 -4.46 8.45 -3.53
C PRO A 205 -3.92 9.35 -2.43
N ILE A 206 -3.48 8.74 -1.32
CA ILE A 206 -2.75 9.47 -0.29
C ILE A 206 -1.36 9.82 -0.82
N ARG A 207 -1.00 11.11 -0.74
CA ARG A 207 0.25 11.65 -1.23
C ARG A 207 1.23 11.89 -0.07
N VAL A 208 2.48 11.52 -0.28
CA VAL A 208 3.57 11.78 0.69
C VAL A 208 4.34 13.02 0.23
N LEU A 209 4.15 14.12 0.93
CA LEU A 209 4.73 15.43 0.57
C LEU A 209 6.03 15.70 1.34
N LYS A 210 6.80 16.68 0.88
CA LYS A 210 7.92 17.21 1.68
C LYS A 210 7.36 17.84 2.97
N PRO A 211 8.03 17.59 4.13
CA PRO A 211 7.56 18.11 5.42
C PRO A 211 7.41 19.64 5.44
N GLY A 212 6.44 20.10 6.26
CA GLY A 212 6.23 21.52 6.53
C GLY A 212 5.29 22.23 5.57
N LYS A 213 4.45 21.50 4.86
CA LYS A 213 3.33 22.04 4.07
C LYS A 213 2.01 21.91 4.84
N ASP A 214 1.04 22.73 4.47
CA ASP A 214 -0.34 22.51 4.91
C ASP A 214 -0.89 21.26 4.23
N LEU A 215 -1.34 20.29 5.03
CA LEU A 215 -1.79 18.98 4.57
C LEU A 215 -3.32 18.93 4.52
N ASN A 216 -3.87 18.35 3.47
CA ASN A 216 -5.28 18.01 3.38
C ASN A 216 -5.56 16.55 3.78
N ASN A 217 -6.79 16.06 3.57
CA ASN A 217 -7.20 14.71 3.94
C ASN A 217 -6.58 13.60 3.08
N HIS A 218 -5.86 13.96 2.01
CA HIS A 218 -5.19 13.04 1.10
C HIS A 218 -3.65 13.18 1.15
N GLN A 219 -3.12 13.83 2.18
CA GLN A 219 -1.70 14.16 2.24
C GLN A 219 -1.12 13.87 3.62
N VAL A 220 0.14 13.43 3.63
CA VAL A 220 0.95 13.21 4.82
C VAL A 220 2.34 13.83 4.63
N ASP A 221 3.00 14.18 5.73
CA ASP A 221 4.39 14.62 5.70
C ASP A 221 5.33 13.44 5.46
N GLY A 222 6.21 13.57 4.50
CA GLY A 222 7.29 12.63 4.27
C GLY A 222 8.42 12.77 5.30
N ILE A 223 9.46 11.99 5.11
CA ILE A 223 10.62 11.93 5.99
C ILE A 223 11.72 12.81 5.43
N SER A 224 12.18 13.78 6.24
CA SER A 224 13.29 14.64 5.83
C SER A 224 14.55 13.82 5.51
N GLY A 225 15.11 14.02 4.33
CA GLY A 225 16.26 13.26 3.84
C GLY A 225 15.94 11.89 3.23
N ALA A 226 14.65 11.47 3.23
CA ALA A 226 14.21 10.20 2.63
C ALA A 226 13.15 10.40 1.53
N THR A 227 13.33 11.41 0.70
CA THR A 227 12.37 11.78 -0.36
C THR A 227 12.03 10.60 -1.28
N PHE A 228 13.03 9.82 -1.69
CA PHE A 228 12.79 8.68 -2.59
C PHE A 228 12.00 7.54 -1.94
N THR A 229 12.24 7.27 -0.66
CA THR A 229 11.41 6.31 0.08
C THR A 229 9.97 6.82 0.19
N GLY A 230 9.79 8.13 0.43
CA GLY A 230 8.46 8.77 0.43
C GLY A 230 7.74 8.65 -0.91
N VAL A 231 8.44 8.90 -2.02
CA VAL A 231 7.91 8.68 -3.39
C VAL A 231 7.53 7.21 -3.60
N GLY A 232 8.34 6.28 -3.07
CA GLY A 232 8.03 4.85 -3.13
C GLY A 232 6.74 4.48 -2.37
N VAL A 233 6.52 5.08 -1.19
CA VAL A 233 5.27 4.90 -0.42
C VAL A 233 4.07 5.47 -1.20
N ASP A 234 4.22 6.66 -1.77
CA ASP A 234 3.22 7.33 -2.59
C ASP A 234 2.77 6.46 -3.79
N GLU A 235 3.74 5.96 -4.58
CA GLU A 235 3.48 5.06 -5.71
C GLU A 235 2.84 3.75 -5.26
N MET A 236 3.39 3.15 -4.21
CA MET A 236 2.88 1.90 -3.64
C MET A 236 1.40 2.03 -3.26
N LEU A 237 1.05 3.07 -2.52
CA LEU A 237 -0.33 3.31 -2.10
C LEU A 237 -1.23 3.62 -3.31
N GLY A 238 -0.83 4.55 -4.17
CA GLY A 238 -1.63 4.92 -5.34
C GLY A 238 -2.00 3.72 -6.21
N ARG A 239 -1.02 2.88 -6.53
CA ARG A 239 -1.21 1.71 -7.39
C ARG A 239 -2.03 0.59 -6.74
N ASN A 240 -1.76 0.25 -5.47
CA ASN A 240 -2.44 -0.87 -4.83
C ASN A 240 -3.84 -0.47 -4.35
N MET A 241 -4.01 0.71 -3.75
CA MET A 241 -5.29 1.15 -3.20
C MET A 241 -6.34 1.37 -4.30
N GLU A 242 -5.96 1.75 -5.52
CA GLU A 242 -6.89 1.88 -6.65
C GLU A 242 -7.60 0.55 -6.96
N VAL A 243 -6.89 -0.59 -6.87
CA VAL A 243 -7.49 -1.91 -7.12
C VAL A 243 -8.53 -2.23 -6.04
N TYR A 244 -8.20 -2.01 -4.77
CA TYR A 244 -9.12 -2.25 -3.68
C TYR A 244 -10.33 -1.30 -3.70
N TYR A 245 -10.11 -0.01 -3.99
CA TYR A 245 -11.19 0.94 -4.15
C TYR A 245 -12.19 0.51 -5.22
N ASN A 246 -11.72 0.08 -6.39
CA ASN A 246 -12.57 -0.39 -7.47
C ASN A 246 -13.36 -1.64 -7.06
N PHE A 247 -12.74 -2.56 -6.32
CA PHE A 247 -13.42 -3.73 -5.76
C PHE A 247 -14.54 -3.33 -4.80
N PHE A 248 -14.24 -2.52 -3.80
CA PHE A 248 -15.22 -2.10 -2.79
C PHE A 248 -16.36 -1.27 -3.41
N LYS A 249 -16.04 -0.37 -4.35
CA LYS A 249 -17.05 0.43 -5.06
C LYS A 249 -18.00 -0.43 -5.91
N SER A 250 -17.51 -1.51 -6.51
CA SER A 250 -18.31 -2.40 -7.35
C SER A 250 -19.11 -3.44 -6.57
N SER A 251 -18.76 -3.65 -5.30
CA SER A 251 -19.34 -4.69 -4.46
C SER A 251 -20.46 -4.13 -3.58
N SER A 252 -21.67 -4.66 -3.75
CA SER A 252 -22.80 -4.34 -2.86
C SER A 252 -22.65 -4.95 -1.46
N GLU A 253 -21.78 -5.94 -1.29
CA GLU A 253 -21.57 -6.65 -0.03
C GLU A 253 -20.61 -5.88 0.92
N PHE A 254 -19.63 -5.18 0.37
CA PHE A 254 -18.52 -4.57 1.12
C PHE A 254 -18.57 -3.03 1.13
N GLY A 255 -19.70 -2.46 1.47
CA GLY A 255 -19.81 -1.02 1.71
C GLY A 255 -19.76 -0.14 0.47
N GLY A 256 -20.15 -0.68 -0.69
CA GLY A 256 -20.37 0.14 -1.88
C GLY A 256 -21.23 1.34 -1.51
N ALA A 257 -20.67 2.55 -1.62
CA ALA A 257 -21.36 3.76 -1.27
C ALA A 257 -22.69 3.78 -2.02
N SER A 258 -23.80 3.68 -1.26
CA SER A 258 -25.10 4.03 -1.79
C SER A 258 -24.99 5.45 -2.31
N GLU A 259 -25.12 5.64 -3.61
CA GLU A 259 -25.38 6.94 -4.19
C GLU A 259 -26.54 7.54 -3.39
N GLY A 260 -26.23 8.49 -2.53
CA GLY A 260 -27.23 9.30 -1.87
C GLY A 260 -28.07 9.93 -2.94
N ASN A 261 -29.31 9.49 -3.01
CA ASN A 261 -30.34 10.00 -3.89
C ASN A 261 -30.73 11.40 -3.38
N ASP A 262 -29.89 12.39 -3.62
CA ASP A 262 -30.27 13.79 -3.49
C ASP A 262 -30.83 14.25 -4.82
N SER A 263 -32.15 14.18 -4.85
CA SER A 263 -32.99 14.77 -5.89
C SER A 263 -32.73 16.26 -6.01
N ALA A 264 -32.28 16.65 -7.17
CA ALA A 264 -32.47 17.90 -7.88
C ALA A 264 -32.95 19.13 -7.09
N ASP A 265 -32.15 20.18 -7.08
CA ASP A 265 -32.70 21.44 -7.52
C ASP A 265 -31.67 22.17 -8.39
N ASN A 266 -32.18 22.56 -9.58
CA ASN A 266 -31.44 23.14 -10.66
C ASN A 266 -31.66 24.64 -10.62
N THR A 267 -30.64 25.42 -10.26
CA THR A 267 -30.61 26.83 -10.68
C THR A 267 -29.20 27.25 -11.02
N GLY A 268 -29.01 27.59 -12.28
CA GLY A 268 -27.75 28.00 -12.86
C GLY A 268 -27.23 29.33 -12.31
N SER A 269 -25.92 29.45 -12.34
CA SER A 269 -25.21 30.72 -12.44
C SER A 269 -23.88 30.48 -13.14
N GLU A 270 -23.79 30.99 -14.35
CA GLU A 270 -22.52 31.19 -15.03
C GLU A 270 -21.68 32.21 -14.27
N VAL A 271 -20.43 31.89 -13.96
CA VAL A 271 -19.41 32.89 -13.68
C VAL A 271 -18.17 32.57 -14.50
N ASN A 272 -17.93 33.38 -15.49
CA ASN A 272 -16.68 33.57 -16.20
C ASN A 272 -15.57 34.02 -15.22
N GLY A 273 -14.38 33.46 -15.36
CA GLY A 273 -13.20 33.95 -14.65
C GLY A 273 -11.91 33.25 -15.03
N SER A 274 -11.32 33.72 -16.10
CA SER A 274 -9.85 33.78 -16.45
C SER A 274 -8.88 32.71 -15.99
N ASP A 275 -8.38 32.04 -17.00
CA ASP A 275 -7.10 31.31 -17.13
C ASP A 275 -5.94 31.77 -16.24
N SER A 276 -5.44 30.84 -15.47
CA SER A 276 -4.02 30.71 -15.23
C SER A 276 -3.64 29.26 -15.56
N MET A 277 -3.17 29.04 -16.78
CA MET A 277 -2.57 27.77 -17.21
C MET A 277 -1.28 27.54 -16.42
N SER A 278 -1.36 26.71 -15.38
CA SER A 278 -0.20 26.05 -14.84
C SER A 278 0.20 24.91 -15.79
N VAL A 279 1.32 25.05 -16.48
CA VAL A 279 1.88 23.94 -17.27
C VAL A 279 2.38 22.89 -16.29
N VAL A 280 1.61 21.82 -16.12
CA VAL A 280 2.00 20.65 -15.35
C VAL A 280 2.80 19.74 -16.30
N ALA A 281 4.11 19.65 -16.10
CA ALA A 281 4.93 18.67 -16.81
C ALA A 281 4.84 17.35 -16.06
N SER A 282 4.18 16.35 -16.64
CA SER A 282 4.22 14.96 -16.17
C SER A 282 5.49 14.29 -16.68
N LEU A 283 6.33 13.78 -15.76
CA LEU A 283 7.51 12.99 -16.12
C LEU A 283 7.10 11.52 -16.30
N PRO A 284 7.53 10.88 -17.39
CA PRO A 284 7.28 9.45 -17.59
C PRO A 284 8.11 8.64 -16.58
N PHE A 285 7.43 7.77 -15.81
CA PHE A 285 8.08 6.81 -14.94
C PHE A 285 8.49 5.58 -15.78
N THR A 286 9.80 5.27 -15.84
CA THR A 286 10.32 4.19 -16.71
C THR A 286 10.36 2.83 -16.01
N GLY A 287 10.19 2.77 -14.69
CA GLY A 287 10.35 1.56 -13.87
C GLY A 287 11.80 1.14 -13.67
N SER A 288 12.76 1.90 -14.22
CA SER A 288 14.19 1.77 -13.97
C SER A 288 14.64 2.90 -13.06
N PHE A 289 15.02 2.58 -11.83
CA PHE A 289 15.46 3.58 -10.85
C PHE A 289 16.58 4.48 -11.36
N ALA A 290 17.53 3.95 -12.12
CA ALA A 290 18.66 4.73 -12.65
C ALA A 290 18.20 5.74 -13.71
N GLU A 291 17.32 5.33 -14.62
CA GLU A 291 16.80 6.21 -15.69
C GLU A 291 15.84 7.26 -15.10
N ASP A 292 15.00 6.88 -14.15
CA ASP A 292 14.09 7.79 -13.47
C ASP A 292 14.83 8.78 -12.58
N PHE A 293 15.91 8.34 -11.93
CA PHE A 293 16.79 9.22 -11.15
C PHE A 293 17.50 10.25 -12.03
N ASP A 294 18.05 9.83 -13.17
CA ASP A 294 18.70 10.74 -14.11
C ASP A 294 17.70 11.75 -14.69
N LEU A 295 16.49 11.32 -14.99
CA LEU A 295 15.41 12.18 -15.48
C LEU A 295 14.97 13.20 -14.41
N LEU A 296 14.82 12.75 -13.15
CA LEU A 296 14.49 13.63 -12.02
C LEU A 296 15.61 14.63 -11.74
N LEU A 297 16.88 14.20 -11.83
CA LEU A 297 18.04 15.06 -11.62
C LEU A 297 18.18 16.10 -12.74
N GLN A 298 17.93 15.71 -13.99
CA GLN A 298 17.90 16.62 -15.12
C GLN A 298 16.84 17.69 -14.96
N ASN A 299 15.60 17.30 -14.64
CA ASN A 299 14.51 18.24 -14.42
C ASN A 299 14.71 19.12 -13.19
N TYR A 300 15.30 18.61 -12.11
CA TYR A 300 15.69 19.40 -10.95
C TYR A 300 16.71 20.47 -11.31
N ASN A 301 17.72 20.14 -12.13
CA ASN A 301 18.74 21.08 -12.57
C ASN A 301 18.18 22.15 -13.53
N GLU A 302 17.24 21.78 -14.40
CA GLU A 302 16.55 22.73 -15.28
C GLU A 302 15.65 23.70 -14.49
N LEU A 303 14.99 23.23 -13.42
CA LEU A 303 14.19 24.04 -12.52
C LEU A 303 15.02 24.93 -11.58
N ALA A 304 16.17 24.44 -11.14
CA ALA A 304 17.11 25.22 -10.31
C ALA A 304 17.78 26.36 -11.09
N ALA A 305 17.76 26.28 -12.40
CA ALA A 305 18.32 27.33 -13.30
C ALA A 305 17.28 28.38 -13.73
N GLY A 306 15.99 28.21 -13.41
CA GLY A 306 14.89 29.12 -13.75
C GLY A 306 14.14 29.60 -12.51
N ASP A 307 13.83 30.90 -12.45
CA ASP A 307 13.09 31.53 -11.36
C ASP A 307 11.77 30.80 -11.05
N GLU A 308 11.58 30.46 -9.76
CA GLU A 308 10.34 30.07 -9.05
C GLU A 308 9.21 29.45 -9.90
N LYS A 309 9.38 28.21 -10.31
CA LYS A 309 8.26 27.36 -10.73
C LYS A 309 8.21 26.13 -9.85
N SER A 310 7.11 25.96 -9.14
CA SER A 310 6.86 24.74 -8.35
C SER A 310 6.72 23.55 -9.28
N LEU A 311 7.58 22.52 -9.10
CA LEU A 311 7.44 21.25 -9.77
C LEU A 311 6.30 20.49 -9.11
N VAL A 312 5.17 20.39 -9.76
CA VAL A 312 4.11 19.44 -9.41
C VAL A 312 4.39 18.19 -10.26
N ILE A 313 4.82 17.11 -9.61
CA ILE A 313 4.94 15.82 -10.26
C ILE A 313 3.55 15.17 -10.20
N GLU A 314 2.75 15.34 -11.25
CA GLU A 314 1.51 14.59 -11.40
C GLU A 314 1.84 13.19 -11.90
N GLY A 315 1.42 12.19 -11.14
CA GLY A 315 1.33 10.82 -11.59
C GLY A 315 2.54 9.93 -11.35
N ILE A 316 3.21 10.06 -10.24
CA ILE A 316 4.00 8.96 -9.70
C ILE A 316 3.16 8.20 -8.70
#